data_4afe4c3d429de323027cd2468c362768
#
_entry.id   4afe4c3d429de323027cd2468c362768
#
_cell.length_a   1.000
_cell.length_b   1.000
_cell.length_c   1.000
_cell.angle_alpha   90.00
_cell.angle_beta   90.00
_cell.angle_gamma   90.00
#
_symmetry.space_group_name_H-M   'P 1'
#
loop_
_entity.id
_entity.type
_entity.pdbx_description
1 polymer ?
#
loop_
_entity_poly.entity_id
_entity_poly.type
_entity_poly.pdbx_seq_one_letter_code
_entity_poly.pdbx_strand_id
1 'polypeptide(L)'
;MSKQHRFTSRTKARKRAADVVYEADQRGMGSNPDVLRDLLRERRVITAAQTPLPEFSIQIIAGVADNLRRIDSLISAHARVPGLDRIAAVDLAVMRVAVWEMLENDDVSPIIVIDEAISIVRSISTDTSPSFVNAVLDAIRKDLASPAWSRRTSEEEDVRASDEAESSSDNELPVQEAPARSLPAGAKPLDGGNVEDELDELLEEY
;
A
#
# COMPACT_ATOMS: atom_id res chain seq x y z
N MET A 1 -32.94 20.28 -0.84
CA MET A 1 -32.32 20.36 0.52
C MET A 1 -31.66 19.02 0.80
N SER A 2 -30.35 18.95 0.72
CA SER A 2 -29.56 17.74 1.00
C SER A 2 -29.63 17.46 2.49
N LYS A 3 -30.21 16.32 2.91
CA LYS A 3 -30.13 15.83 4.29
C LYS A 3 -28.65 15.55 4.58
N GLN A 4 -27.98 16.44 5.29
CA GLN A 4 -26.67 16.16 5.86
C GLN A 4 -26.77 14.87 6.69
N HIS A 5 -26.16 13.80 6.21
CA HIS A 5 -26.10 12.53 6.90
C HIS A 5 -25.26 12.73 8.18
N ARG A 6 -25.94 12.79 9.33
CA ARG A 6 -25.27 13.02 10.60
C ARG A 6 -24.59 11.73 11.02
N PHE A 7 -23.27 11.67 10.89
CA PHE A 7 -22.48 10.51 11.32
C PHE A 7 -22.80 10.09 12.77
N THR A 8 -22.92 8.79 12.98
CA THR A 8 -23.03 8.18 14.30
C THR A 8 -21.74 8.38 15.11
N SER A 9 -21.76 8.11 16.40
CA SER A 9 -20.55 8.17 17.23
C SER A 9 -19.50 7.15 16.75
N ARG A 10 -19.92 5.95 16.33
CA ARG A 10 -19.03 4.92 15.77
C ARG A 10 -18.45 5.32 14.42
N THR A 11 -19.25 5.91 13.53
CA THR A 11 -18.75 6.44 12.24
C THR A 11 -17.71 7.52 12.46
N LYS A 12 -17.94 8.42 13.40
CA LYS A 12 -16.97 9.46 13.79
C LYS A 12 -15.67 8.86 14.34
N ALA A 13 -15.79 7.81 15.15
CA ALA A 13 -14.62 7.12 15.69
C ALA A 13 -13.80 6.42 14.60
N ARG A 14 -14.43 5.76 13.62
CA ARG A 14 -13.76 5.19 12.43
C ARG A 14 -13.04 6.27 11.63
N LYS A 15 -13.73 7.38 11.37
CA LYS A 15 -13.11 8.51 10.66
C LYS A 15 -11.88 9.03 11.39
N ARG A 16 -11.96 9.22 12.72
CA ARG A 16 -10.80 9.67 13.51
C ARG A 16 -9.66 8.67 13.53
N ALA A 17 -9.94 7.37 13.50
CA ALA A 17 -8.92 6.35 13.33
C ALA A 17 -8.27 6.45 11.93
N ALA A 18 -9.07 6.60 10.89
CA ALA A 18 -8.57 6.79 9.53
C ALA A 18 -7.71 8.07 9.41
N ASP A 19 -8.06 9.16 10.09
CA ASP A 19 -7.25 10.39 10.11
C ASP A 19 -5.82 10.13 10.69
N VAL A 20 -5.69 9.29 11.72
CA VAL A 20 -4.39 8.91 12.30
C VAL A 20 -3.61 7.98 11.37
N VAL A 21 -4.28 7.00 10.75
CA VAL A 21 -3.65 6.09 9.76
C VAL A 21 -3.17 6.88 8.54
N TYR A 22 -3.96 7.84 8.07
CA TYR A 22 -3.57 8.77 7.01
C TYR A 22 -2.35 9.62 7.39
N GLU A 23 -2.28 10.11 8.64
CA GLU A 23 -1.12 10.89 9.11
C GLU A 23 0.18 10.08 9.06
N ALA A 24 0.15 8.79 9.41
CA ALA A 24 1.31 7.90 9.29
C ALA A 24 1.78 7.79 7.82
N ASP A 25 0.84 7.70 6.90
CA ASP A 25 1.12 7.65 5.45
C ASP A 25 1.74 8.96 4.95
N GLN A 26 1.21 10.11 5.38
CA GLN A 26 1.75 11.43 5.04
C GLN A 26 3.15 11.71 5.60
N ARG A 27 3.55 11.02 6.66
CA ARG A 27 4.92 11.03 7.18
C ARG A 27 5.88 10.15 6.37
N GLY A 28 5.42 9.54 5.28
CA GLY A 28 6.18 8.62 4.42
C GLY A 28 6.44 7.26 5.06
N MET A 29 5.72 6.91 6.13
CA MET A 29 5.93 5.70 6.93
C MET A 29 4.63 4.90 7.12
N GLY A 30 3.70 5.00 6.17
CA GLY A 30 2.37 4.36 6.25
C GLY A 30 2.40 2.83 6.32
N SER A 31 3.50 2.19 5.91
CA SER A 31 3.72 0.74 6.04
C SER A 31 4.47 0.33 7.31
N ASN A 32 4.86 1.30 8.18
CA ASN A 32 5.56 1.01 9.43
C ASN A 32 4.58 1.01 10.62
N PRO A 33 4.31 -0.17 11.26
CA PRO A 33 3.38 -0.27 12.38
C PRO A 33 3.83 0.52 13.62
N ASP A 34 5.14 0.73 13.82
CA ASP A 34 5.63 1.45 14.99
C ASP A 34 5.27 2.93 14.93
N VAL A 35 5.21 3.52 13.74
CA VAL A 35 4.75 4.91 13.57
C VAL A 35 3.28 5.06 13.98
N LEU A 36 2.42 4.09 13.66
CA LEU A 36 1.03 4.09 14.12
C LEU A 36 0.94 3.97 15.64
N ARG A 37 1.78 3.14 16.27
CA ARG A 37 1.84 2.99 17.73
C ARG A 37 2.32 4.27 18.41
N ASP A 38 3.31 4.95 17.82
CA ASP A 38 3.82 6.21 18.35
C ASP A 38 2.79 7.33 18.21
N LEU A 39 2.14 7.47 17.07
CA LEU A 39 1.03 8.40 16.88
C LEU A 39 -0.12 8.14 17.85
N LEU A 40 -0.44 6.87 18.11
CA LEU A 40 -1.45 6.51 19.10
C LEU A 40 -1.04 6.94 20.51
N ARG A 41 0.24 6.77 20.90
CA ARG A 41 0.74 7.25 22.20
C ARG A 41 0.66 8.77 22.30
N GLU A 42 1.10 9.50 21.27
CA GLU A 42 1.01 10.97 21.21
C GLU A 42 -0.44 11.45 21.38
N ARG A 43 -1.40 10.80 20.73
CA ARG A 43 -2.83 11.18 20.74
C ARG A 43 -3.58 10.76 22.01
N ARG A 44 -3.01 9.87 22.82
CA ARG A 44 -3.55 9.54 24.15
C ARG A 44 -3.24 10.59 25.21
N VAL A 45 -2.22 11.42 24.99
CA VAL A 45 -1.89 12.52 25.88
C VAL A 45 -2.96 13.61 25.72
N ILE A 46 -3.72 13.85 26.79
CA ILE A 46 -4.76 14.88 26.83
C ILE A 46 -4.06 16.23 26.97
N THR A 47 -4.13 17.06 25.93
CA THR A 47 -3.69 18.45 25.98
C THR A 47 -4.93 19.35 25.90
N ALA A 48 -4.83 20.58 26.41
CA ALA A 48 -5.92 21.58 26.36
C ALA A 48 -6.32 21.90 24.87
N ALA A 49 -5.48 21.60 23.91
CA ALA A 49 -5.69 21.88 22.49
C ALA A 49 -6.26 20.70 21.70
N GLN A 50 -6.33 19.49 22.25
CA GLN A 50 -6.73 18.28 21.52
C GLN A 50 -7.89 17.57 22.20
N THR A 51 -8.93 17.25 21.42
CA THR A 51 -10.00 16.36 21.86
C THR A 51 -9.47 14.92 21.97
N PRO A 52 -9.65 14.22 23.10
CA PRO A 52 -9.23 12.84 23.26
C PRO A 52 -9.78 11.92 22.18
N LEU A 53 -9.02 10.91 21.81
CA LEU A 53 -9.50 9.86 20.90
C LEU A 53 -10.60 9.04 21.61
N PRO A 54 -11.72 8.75 20.92
CA PRO A 54 -12.68 7.77 21.40
C PRO A 54 -12.02 6.41 21.61
N GLU A 55 -12.47 5.64 22.60
CA GLU A 55 -11.93 4.31 22.89
C GLU A 55 -11.95 3.39 21.67
N PHE A 56 -13.02 3.42 20.89
CA PHE A 56 -13.13 2.64 19.67
C PHE A 56 -12.10 3.06 18.60
N SER A 57 -11.76 4.34 18.51
CA SER A 57 -10.64 4.78 17.61
C SER A 57 -9.30 4.23 18.07
N ILE A 58 -9.07 4.17 19.38
CA ILE A 58 -7.85 3.63 19.98
C ILE A 58 -7.71 2.13 19.62
N GLN A 59 -8.80 1.37 19.77
CA GLN A 59 -8.85 -0.06 19.40
C GLN A 59 -8.55 -0.26 17.92
N ILE A 60 -9.17 0.52 17.04
CA ILE A 60 -8.94 0.45 15.59
C ILE A 60 -7.47 0.72 15.27
N ILE A 61 -6.90 1.82 15.76
CA ILE A 61 -5.52 2.21 15.43
C ILE A 61 -4.52 1.16 15.91
N ALA A 62 -4.69 0.65 17.12
CA ALA A 62 -3.85 -0.42 17.66
C ALA A 62 -3.96 -1.69 16.80
N GLY A 63 -5.18 -2.11 16.50
CA GLY A 63 -5.42 -3.31 15.71
C GLY A 63 -4.95 -3.20 14.26
N VAL A 64 -5.07 -2.02 13.64
CA VAL A 64 -4.47 -1.76 12.31
C VAL A 64 -2.94 -1.87 12.38
N ALA A 65 -2.31 -1.30 13.43
CA ALA A 65 -0.85 -1.41 13.60
C ALA A 65 -0.39 -2.86 13.77
N ASP A 66 -1.14 -3.66 14.52
CA ASP A 66 -0.79 -5.07 14.78
C ASP A 66 -0.99 -5.97 13.55
N ASN A 67 -1.95 -5.63 12.69
CA ASN A 67 -2.31 -6.42 11.50
C ASN A 67 -1.89 -5.75 10.17
N LEU A 68 -1.06 -4.71 10.19
CA LEU A 68 -0.83 -3.82 9.04
C LEU A 68 -0.39 -4.58 7.78
N ARG A 69 0.55 -5.52 7.90
CA ARG A 69 1.03 -6.31 6.76
C ARG A 69 -0.07 -7.17 6.14
N ARG A 70 -0.88 -7.83 6.96
CA ARG A 70 -2.00 -8.64 6.50
C ARG A 70 -3.07 -7.81 5.81
N ILE A 71 -3.38 -6.64 6.39
CA ILE A 71 -4.33 -5.68 5.83
C ILE A 71 -3.84 -5.18 4.47
N ASP A 72 -2.58 -4.74 4.38
CA ASP A 72 -1.98 -4.23 3.15
C ASP A 72 -1.90 -5.32 2.06
N SER A 73 -1.60 -6.56 2.41
CA SER A 73 -1.61 -7.69 1.47
C SER A 73 -3.00 -7.94 0.90
N LEU A 74 -4.05 -7.92 1.74
CA LEU A 74 -5.44 -8.08 1.27
C LEU A 74 -5.86 -6.94 0.35
N ILE A 75 -5.54 -5.69 0.69
CA ILE A 75 -5.86 -4.54 -0.17
C ILE A 75 -5.11 -4.65 -1.50
N SER A 76 -3.82 -4.95 -1.47
CA SER A 76 -3.00 -5.09 -2.67
C SER A 76 -3.52 -6.18 -3.62
N ALA A 77 -3.90 -7.35 -3.08
CA ALA A 77 -4.44 -8.46 -3.86
C ALA A 77 -5.75 -8.12 -4.59
N HIS A 78 -6.56 -7.22 -4.03
CA HIS A 78 -7.91 -6.95 -4.57
C HIS A 78 -8.07 -5.57 -5.23
N ALA A 79 -7.13 -4.63 -5.02
CA ALA A 79 -7.24 -3.27 -5.53
C ALA A 79 -6.96 -3.16 -7.06
N ARG A 80 -6.37 -4.18 -7.69
CA ARG A 80 -6.02 -4.19 -9.13
C ARG A 80 -5.22 -2.97 -9.57
N VAL A 81 -4.30 -2.53 -8.71
CA VAL A 81 -3.35 -1.44 -8.97
C VAL A 81 -1.92 -1.96 -8.79
N PRO A 82 -0.91 -1.37 -9.46
CA PRO A 82 0.46 -1.88 -9.41
C PRO A 82 1.13 -1.73 -8.04
N GLY A 83 0.56 -0.98 -7.11
CA GLY A 83 1.06 -0.79 -5.74
C GLY A 83 0.12 0.07 -4.90
N LEU A 84 0.23 -0.03 -3.57
CA LEU A 84 -0.61 0.74 -2.64
C LEU A 84 -0.38 2.25 -2.75
N ASP A 85 0.79 2.68 -3.20
CA ASP A 85 1.16 4.07 -3.49
C ASP A 85 0.32 4.70 -4.62
N ARG A 86 -0.36 3.88 -5.41
CA ARG A 86 -1.28 4.32 -6.47
C ARG A 86 -2.71 4.55 -5.98
N ILE A 87 -3.00 4.20 -4.75
CA ILE A 87 -4.29 4.46 -4.12
C ILE A 87 -4.23 5.82 -3.44
N ALA A 88 -5.31 6.61 -3.56
CA ALA A 88 -5.40 7.86 -2.80
C ALA A 88 -5.21 7.58 -1.30
N ALA A 89 -4.29 8.29 -0.65
CA ALA A 89 -3.90 8.01 0.74
C ALA A 89 -5.08 8.03 1.72
N VAL A 90 -6.08 8.88 1.47
CA VAL A 90 -7.33 8.93 2.25
C VAL A 90 -8.13 7.63 2.08
N ASP A 91 -8.26 7.14 0.85
CA ASP A 91 -9.00 5.92 0.55
C ASP A 91 -8.30 4.70 1.15
N LEU A 92 -6.97 4.64 1.04
CA LEU A 92 -6.15 3.59 1.64
C LEU A 92 -6.30 3.57 3.17
N ALA A 93 -6.26 4.73 3.83
CA ALA A 93 -6.44 4.83 5.28
C ALA A 93 -7.83 4.31 5.72
N VAL A 94 -8.89 4.68 5.01
CA VAL A 94 -10.25 4.20 5.30
C VAL A 94 -10.38 2.70 5.03
N MET A 95 -9.78 2.19 3.95
CA MET A 95 -9.79 0.74 3.67
C MET A 95 -9.02 -0.05 4.72
N ARG A 96 -7.87 0.43 5.21
CA ARG A 96 -7.13 -0.22 6.31
C ARG A 96 -7.98 -0.36 7.57
N VAL A 97 -8.72 0.68 7.95
CA VAL A 97 -9.67 0.66 9.08
C VAL A 97 -10.78 -0.36 8.84
N ALA A 98 -11.38 -0.36 7.65
CA ALA A 98 -12.48 -1.28 7.31
C ALA A 98 -12.01 -2.74 7.27
N VAL A 99 -10.86 -3.03 6.66
CA VAL A 99 -10.31 -4.39 6.59
C VAL A 99 -9.97 -4.91 7.97
N TRP A 100 -9.36 -4.09 8.85
CA TRP A 100 -9.15 -4.48 10.24
C TRP A 100 -10.48 -4.85 10.92
N GLU A 101 -11.52 -4.05 10.76
CA GLU A 101 -12.82 -4.31 11.38
C GLU A 101 -13.46 -5.60 10.85
N MET A 102 -13.29 -5.93 9.58
CA MET A 102 -13.73 -7.22 9.01
C MET A 102 -12.94 -8.42 9.53
N LEU A 103 -11.68 -8.23 9.95
CA LEU A 103 -10.82 -9.30 10.43
C LEU A 103 -10.98 -9.60 11.92
N GLU A 104 -11.27 -8.56 12.72
CA GLU A 104 -11.13 -8.64 14.19
C GLU A 104 -12.40 -8.26 14.95
N ASN A 105 -13.46 -7.77 14.27
CA ASN A 105 -14.67 -7.31 14.94
C ASN A 105 -15.90 -8.09 14.47
N ASP A 106 -16.15 -9.23 15.10
CA ASP A 106 -17.30 -10.08 14.81
C ASP A 106 -18.66 -9.48 15.18
N ASP A 107 -18.66 -8.40 16.00
CA ASP A 107 -19.90 -7.72 16.42
C ASP A 107 -20.58 -6.93 15.29
N VAL A 108 -19.85 -6.67 14.19
CA VAL A 108 -20.35 -5.86 13.08
C VAL A 108 -20.28 -6.63 11.77
N SER A 109 -21.42 -6.76 11.11
CA SER A 109 -21.44 -7.40 9.79
C SER A 109 -20.52 -6.68 8.79
N PRO A 110 -19.71 -7.42 8.00
CA PRO A 110 -18.85 -6.84 6.97
C PRO A 110 -19.56 -5.90 5.99
N ILE A 111 -20.84 -6.15 5.70
CA ILE A 111 -21.64 -5.26 4.84
C ILE A 111 -21.82 -3.89 5.48
N ILE A 112 -22.07 -3.84 6.79
CA ILE A 112 -22.19 -2.58 7.54
C ILE A 112 -20.83 -1.86 7.56
N VAL A 113 -19.71 -2.58 7.72
CA VAL A 113 -18.36 -2.01 7.65
C VAL A 113 -18.10 -1.34 6.32
N ILE A 114 -18.52 -1.97 5.21
CA ILE A 114 -18.39 -1.42 3.86
C ILE A 114 -19.23 -0.14 3.73
N ASP A 115 -20.49 -0.16 4.15
CA ASP A 115 -21.37 1.02 4.07
C ASP A 115 -20.84 2.22 4.87
N GLU A 116 -20.26 1.96 6.04
CA GLU A 116 -19.60 2.97 6.87
C GLU A 116 -18.37 3.55 6.19
N ALA A 117 -17.51 2.69 5.60
CA ALA A 117 -16.33 3.13 4.83
C ALA A 117 -16.75 4.01 3.64
N ILE A 118 -17.75 3.58 2.87
CA ILE A 118 -18.30 4.35 1.75
C ILE A 118 -18.83 5.70 2.21
N SER A 119 -19.55 5.74 3.33
CA SER A 119 -20.05 6.98 3.93
C SER A 119 -18.92 7.95 4.28
N ILE A 120 -17.82 7.43 4.84
CA ILE A 120 -16.65 8.23 5.21
C ILE A 120 -15.98 8.78 3.95
N VAL A 121 -15.58 7.94 2.98
CA VAL A 121 -14.88 8.41 1.78
C VAL A 121 -15.70 9.39 0.95
N ARG A 122 -17.02 9.20 0.89
CA ARG A 122 -17.93 10.17 0.25
C ARG A 122 -17.87 11.55 0.88
N SER A 123 -17.52 11.65 2.16
CA SER A 123 -17.46 12.93 2.88
C SER A 123 -16.09 13.62 2.80
N ILE A 124 -15.01 12.90 2.46
CA ILE A 124 -13.63 13.41 2.60
C ILE A 124 -12.71 13.11 1.41
N SER A 125 -13.17 12.35 0.42
CA SER A 125 -12.39 11.97 -0.75
C SER A 125 -13.08 12.41 -2.05
N THR A 126 -12.66 11.85 -3.19
CA THR A 126 -13.17 12.20 -4.52
C THR A 126 -14.50 11.51 -4.84
N ASP A 127 -15.22 12.00 -5.86
CA ASP A 127 -16.50 11.43 -6.30
C ASP A 127 -16.38 9.99 -6.80
N THR A 128 -15.21 9.56 -7.25
CA THR A 128 -14.93 8.20 -7.73
C THR A 128 -14.54 7.23 -6.60
N SER A 129 -14.04 7.74 -5.47
CA SER A 129 -13.57 6.95 -4.33
C SER A 129 -14.61 5.99 -3.77
N PRO A 130 -15.89 6.36 -3.60
CA PRO A 130 -16.90 5.44 -3.05
C PRO A 130 -17.07 4.16 -3.87
N SER A 131 -17.04 4.24 -5.20
CA SER A 131 -17.18 3.06 -6.07
C SER A 131 -15.93 2.18 -6.04
N PHE A 132 -14.74 2.78 -6.03
CA PHE A 132 -13.47 2.08 -5.91
C PHE A 132 -13.37 1.35 -4.57
N VAL A 133 -13.57 2.04 -3.46
CA VAL A 133 -13.50 1.47 -2.11
C VAL A 133 -14.53 0.35 -1.93
N ASN A 134 -15.75 0.53 -2.45
CA ASN A 134 -16.77 -0.53 -2.42
C ASN A 134 -16.30 -1.80 -3.16
N ALA A 135 -15.74 -1.64 -4.36
CA ALA A 135 -15.31 -2.78 -5.17
C ALA A 135 -14.18 -3.57 -4.48
N VAL A 136 -13.19 -2.87 -3.90
CA VAL A 136 -12.08 -3.52 -3.19
C VAL A 136 -12.56 -4.21 -1.91
N LEU A 137 -13.32 -3.52 -1.08
CA LEU A 137 -13.79 -4.08 0.20
C LEU A 137 -14.78 -5.24 0.01
N ASP A 138 -15.65 -5.19 -1.01
CA ASP A 138 -16.56 -6.32 -1.30
C ASP A 138 -15.80 -7.54 -1.83
N ALA A 139 -14.73 -7.34 -2.61
CA ALA A 139 -13.84 -8.42 -3.05
C ALA A 139 -13.14 -9.06 -1.85
N ILE A 140 -12.56 -8.27 -0.94
CA ILE A 140 -11.94 -8.75 0.30
C ILE A 140 -12.98 -9.50 1.17
N ARG A 141 -14.17 -8.95 1.35
CA ARG A 141 -15.25 -9.62 2.09
C ARG A 141 -15.58 -11.01 1.53
N LYS A 142 -15.66 -11.13 0.21
CA LYS A 142 -15.91 -12.41 -0.47
C LYS A 142 -14.77 -13.38 -0.28
N ASP A 143 -13.54 -12.93 -0.35
CA ASP A 143 -12.35 -13.72 -0.12
C ASP A 143 -12.30 -14.25 1.33
N LEU A 144 -12.54 -13.38 2.31
CA LEU A 144 -12.60 -13.76 3.72
C LEU A 144 -13.73 -14.77 4.04
N ALA A 145 -14.85 -14.72 3.31
CA ALA A 145 -15.95 -15.65 3.43
C ALA A 145 -15.69 -16.99 2.72
N SER A 146 -14.69 -17.06 1.85
CA SER A 146 -14.35 -18.25 1.09
C SER A 146 -13.69 -19.31 1.98
N PRO A 147 -13.95 -20.60 1.76
CA PRO A 147 -13.32 -21.67 2.52
C PRO A 147 -11.80 -21.64 2.42
N ALA A 148 -11.10 -21.97 3.51
CA ALA A 148 -9.63 -21.90 3.57
C ALA A 148 -8.91 -22.74 2.51
N TRP A 149 -9.56 -23.80 1.98
CA TRP A 149 -9.01 -24.62 0.91
C TRP A 149 -9.04 -23.91 -0.47
N SER A 150 -10.03 -23.07 -0.75
CA SER A 150 -10.09 -22.32 -2.03
C SER A 150 -9.11 -21.16 -2.06
N ARG A 151 -8.71 -20.62 -0.91
CA ARG A 151 -7.68 -19.58 -0.79
C ARG A 151 -6.26 -20.11 -1.09
N ARG A 152 -5.98 -21.37 -0.71
CA ARG A 152 -4.67 -22.01 -0.97
C ARG A 152 -4.42 -22.32 -2.44
N THR A 153 -5.46 -22.64 -3.20
CA THR A 153 -5.34 -22.91 -4.64
C THR A 153 -4.98 -21.65 -5.44
N SER A 154 -5.46 -20.48 -5.05
CA SER A 154 -5.11 -19.23 -5.72
C SER A 154 -3.66 -18.79 -5.42
N GLU A 155 -3.15 -19.03 -4.21
CA GLU A 155 -1.74 -18.76 -3.87
C GLU A 155 -0.76 -19.72 -4.58
N GLU A 156 -1.15 -21.00 -4.76
CA GLU A 156 -0.36 -21.99 -5.49
C GLU A 156 -0.35 -21.76 -7.02
N GLU A 157 -1.43 -21.21 -7.58
CA GLU A 157 -1.50 -20.83 -8.99
C GLU A 157 -0.64 -19.60 -9.29
N ASP A 158 -0.60 -18.60 -8.40
CA ASP A 158 0.26 -17.43 -8.53
C ASP A 158 1.75 -17.79 -8.43
N VAL A 159 2.13 -18.72 -7.55
CA VAL A 159 3.51 -19.21 -7.42
C VAL A 159 3.91 -19.99 -8.67
N ARG A 160 3.04 -20.86 -9.22
CA ARG A 160 3.34 -21.62 -10.45
C ARG A 160 3.46 -20.71 -11.68
N ALA A 161 2.62 -19.68 -11.77
CA ALA A 161 2.70 -18.71 -12.85
C ALA A 161 4.01 -17.90 -12.84
N SER A 162 4.56 -17.60 -11.64
CA SER A 162 5.86 -16.95 -11.51
C SER A 162 7.03 -17.87 -11.87
N ASP A 163 6.98 -19.15 -11.48
CA ASP A 163 8.02 -20.14 -11.79
C ASP A 163 8.06 -20.51 -13.30
N GLU A 164 6.89 -20.56 -13.97
CA GLU A 164 6.82 -20.79 -15.41
C GLU A 164 7.32 -19.58 -16.22
N ALA A 165 7.19 -18.36 -15.72
CA ALA A 165 7.71 -17.15 -16.36
C ALA A 165 9.25 -17.06 -16.27
N GLU A 166 9.89 -17.56 -15.20
CA GLU A 166 11.35 -17.59 -15.06
C GLU A 166 12.00 -18.72 -15.88
N SER A 167 11.31 -19.86 -16.05
CA SER A 167 11.87 -21.01 -16.79
C SER A 167 11.87 -20.86 -18.31
N SER A 168 11.16 -19.88 -18.86
CA SER A 168 11.07 -19.63 -20.31
C SER A 168 12.12 -18.66 -20.87
N SER A 169 13.03 -18.11 -20.04
CA SER A 169 14.06 -17.16 -20.46
C SER A 169 15.40 -17.81 -20.90
N ASP A 170 15.59 -19.14 -20.69
CA ASP A 170 16.80 -19.82 -21.06
C ASP A 170 16.63 -20.62 -22.39
N ASN A 171 16.20 -19.93 -23.46
CA ASN A 171 16.24 -20.53 -24.79
C ASN A 171 17.50 -20.04 -25.53
N GLU A 172 18.55 -20.83 -25.42
CA GLU A 172 19.81 -20.68 -26.16
C GLU A 172 19.56 -20.55 -27.67
N LEU A 173 20.02 -19.46 -28.24
CA LEU A 173 20.15 -19.31 -29.69
C LEU A 173 21.38 -20.07 -30.16
N PRO A 174 21.29 -20.87 -31.23
CA PRO A 174 22.45 -21.62 -31.77
C PRO A 174 23.48 -20.65 -32.37
N VAL A 175 24.71 -20.77 -31.90
CA VAL A 175 25.88 -20.10 -32.44
C VAL A 175 26.13 -20.61 -33.86
N GLN A 176 25.93 -19.76 -34.86
CA GLN A 176 26.47 -20.00 -36.22
C GLN A 176 27.89 -19.45 -36.32
N GLU A 177 28.84 -20.36 -36.50
CA GLU A 177 30.20 -20.04 -36.89
C GLU A 177 30.23 -19.31 -38.24
N ALA A 178 30.82 -18.11 -38.28
CA ALA A 178 31.19 -17.42 -39.52
C ALA A 178 32.71 -17.40 -39.70
N PRO A 179 33.21 -17.57 -40.95
CA PRO A 179 34.63 -17.86 -41.23
C PRO A 179 35.53 -16.61 -41.06
N ALA A 180 36.75 -16.91 -40.64
CA ALA A 180 37.84 -16.00 -40.44
C ALA A 180 38.14 -15.11 -41.65
N ARG A 181 38.16 -13.80 -41.48
CA ARG A 181 38.80 -12.84 -42.38
C ARG A 181 39.99 -12.17 -41.69
N SER A 182 41.14 -12.34 -42.32
CA SER A 182 42.45 -11.78 -42.00
C SER A 182 42.46 -10.26 -41.88
N LEU A 183 43.12 -9.76 -40.81
CA LEU A 183 43.45 -8.37 -40.60
C LEU A 183 44.70 -7.93 -41.34
N PRO A 184 44.77 -6.70 -41.85
CA PRO A 184 46.03 -6.04 -42.18
C PRO A 184 46.59 -5.29 -40.98
N ALA A 185 47.92 -5.41 -40.82
CA ALA A 185 48.71 -4.74 -39.80
C ALA A 185 48.81 -3.21 -40.02
N GLY A 186 48.77 -2.47 -38.93
CA GLY A 186 49.33 -1.14 -38.87
C GLY A 186 48.42 -0.03 -38.35
N ALA A 187 48.38 0.21 -37.02
CA ALA A 187 48.17 1.53 -36.48
C ALA A 187 48.80 1.65 -35.08
N LYS A 188 49.51 2.73 -34.85
CA LYS A 188 50.32 3.09 -33.69
C LYS A 188 49.49 3.37 -32.44
N PRO A 189 50.08 3.26 -31.24
CA PRO A 189 49.40 3.62 -29.98
C PRO A 189 49.28 5.14 -29.80
N LEU A 190 48.13 5.60 -29.36
CA LEU A 190 47.89 6.97 -28.86
C LEU A 190 48.07 6.99 -27.36
N ASP A 191 48.80 8.02 -26.98
CA ASP A 191 49.31 8.43 -25.67
C ASP A 191 48.25 8.67 -24.62
N GLY A 192 48.61 8.36 -23.36
CA GLY A 192 47.73 8.51 -22.21
C GLY A 192 47.56 9.98 -21.79
N GLY A 193 46.36 10.46 -21.76
CA GLY A 193 45.94 11.72 -21.15
C GLY A 193 45.31 11.48 -19.76
N ASN A 194 45.90 12.06 -18.76
CA ASN A 194 45.54 12.06 -17.37
C ASN A 194 44.21 12.79 -17.15
N VAL A 195 43.23 12.14 -16.55
CA VAL A 195 41.88 12.69 -16.28
C VAL A 195 41.66 12.93 -14.76
N GLU A 196 42.70 13.40 -14.05
CA GLU A 196 42.58 13.66 -12.59
C GLU A 196 42.44 15.17 -12.22
N ASP A 197 42.39 16.09 -13.19
CA ASP A 197 42.41 17.54 -12.88
C ASP A 197 41.08 18.32 -13.07
N GLU A 198 39.96 17.66 -13.32
CA GLU A 198 38.67 18.35 -13.56
C GLU A 198 37.63 18.27 -12.43
N LEU A 199 37.95 17.72 -11.25
CA LEU A 199 36.99 17.56 -10.16
C LEU A 199 37.09 18.56 -9.01
N ASP A 200 38.08 19.46 -9.02
CA ASP A 200 38.28 20.42 -7.91
C ASP A 200 37.61 21.80 -8.10
N GLU A 201 37.04 22.08 -9.28
CA GLU A 201 36.47 23.41 -9.58
C GLU A 201 34.96 23.54 -9.30
N LEU A 202 34.29 22.48 -8.82
CA LEU A 202 32.82 22.49 -8.58
C LEU A 202 32.40 22.56 -7.11
N LEU A 203 33.32 22.76 -6.17
CA LEU A 203 33.00 22.78 -4.73
C LEU A 203 33.08 24.14 -4.05
N GLU A 204 33.32 25.24 -4.78
CA GLU A 204 33.41 26.58 -4.16
C GLU A 204 32.21 27.52 -4.44
N GLU A 205 31.09 27.04 -4.98
CA GLU A 205 29.94 27.91 -5.22
C GLU A 205 28.63 27.32 -4.71
N TYR A 206 28.57 27.01 -3.34
CA TYR A 206 27.27 27.00 -2.63
C TYR A 206 27.51 27.18 -1.15
#